data_b8c237b63f01914e01f5672785274cf4
#
_entry.id   b8c237b63f01914e01f5672785274cf4
#
_cell.length_a   1.000
_cell.length_b   1.000
_cell.length_c   1.000
_cell.angle_alpha   90.00
_cell.angle_beta   90.00
_cell.angle_gamma   90.00
#
_symmetry.space_group_name_H-M   'P 1'
#
loop_
_entity.id
_entity.type
_entity.pdbx_description
1 polymer ?
#
loop_
_entity_poly.entity_id
_entity_poly.type
_entity_poly.pdbx_seq_one_letter_code
_entity_poly.pdbx_strand_id
1 'polypeptide(L)'
;MENFEEMTALEMFEELGYELIEDSKSYLRYANYFDKDKKHMGGEMIDFDKKNKRFRLTRKSCQGNTHFKYGTIQELQAINKQIEELSLYESK
;
A
#
# COMPACT_ATOMS: atom_id res chain seq x y z
N MET A 1 -21.58 -10.43 -5.08
CA MET A 1 -20.33 -10.65 -4.35
C MET A 1 -19.15 -10.26 -5.22
N GLU A 2 -18.23 -9.53 -4.64
CA GLU A 2 -17.06 -9.08 -5.37
C GLU A 2 -16.09 -10.23 -5.59
N ASN A 3 -15.47 -10.24 -6.74
CA ASN A 3 -14.45 -11.23 -7.08
C ASN A 3 -13.10 -10.52 -7.13
N PHE A 4 -12.24 -10.79 -6.14
CA PHE A 4 -10.94 -10.13 -6.08
C PHE A 4 -10.10 -10.32 -7.33
N GLU A 5 -10.33 -11.42 -8.06
CA GLU A 5 -9.56 -11.65 -9.29
C GLU A 5 -9.88 -10.63 -10.38
N GLU A 6 -11.04 -10.00 -10.29
CA GLU A 6 -11.47 -8.99 -11.26
C GLU A 6 -11.16 -7.57 -10.83
N MET A 7 -10.66 -7.39 -9.62
CA MET A 7 -10.35 -6.07 -9.10
C MET A 7 -8.90 -5.72 -9.39
N THR A 8 -8.68 -4.43 -9.67
CA THR A 8 -7.31 -3.93 -9.73
C THR A 8 -6.76 -3.78 -8.31
N ALA A 9 -5.43 -3.71 -8.21
CA ALA A 9 -4.81 -3.48 -6.92
C ALA A 9 -5.29 -2.17 -6.30
N LEU A 10 -5.42 -1.12 -7.12
CA LEU A 10 -5.91 0.17 -6.62
C LEU A 10 -7.28 0.02 -5.97
N GLU A 11 -8.19 -0.70 -6.64
CA GLU A 11 -9.53 -0.92 -6.10
C GLU A 11 -9.48 -1.69 -4.79
N MET A 12 -8.62 -2.71 -4.71
CA MET A 12 -8.49 -3.49 -3.49
C MET A 12 -7.99 -2.63 -2.33
N PHE A 13 -6.99 -1.79 -2.59
CA PHE A 13 -6.46 -0.91 -1.55
C PHE A 13 -7.49 0.13 -1.13
N GLU A 14 -8.25 0.66 -2.09
CA GLU A 14 -9.29 1.65 -1.76
C GLU A 14 -10.36 1.04 -0.86
N GLU A 15 -10.72 -0.22 -1.08
CA GLU A 15 -11.69 -0.89 -0.20
C GLU A 15 -11.17 -1.05 1.21
N LEU A 16 -9.87 -1.12 1.38
CA LEU A 16 -9.24 -1.24 2.70
C LEU A 16 -9.02 0.12 3.37
N GLY A 17 -9.41 1.20 2.69
CA GLY A 17 -9.27 2.52 3.26
C GLY A 17 -8.01 3.26 2.84
N TYR A 18 -7.23 2.69 1.95
CA TYR A 18 -5.99 3.32 1.47
C TYR A 18 -6.28 4.21 0.27
N GLU A 19 -5.44 5.23 0.11
CA GLU A 19 -5.45 6.03 -1.11
C GLU A 19 -4.05 6.05 -1.70
N LEU A 20 -3.98 6.14 -3.02
CA LEU A 20 -2.70 6.22 -3.71
C LEU A 20 -2.17 7.64 -3.60
N ILE A 21 -0.99 7.80 -2.98
CA ILE A 21 -0.43 9.12 -2.74
C ILE A 21 0.85 9.38 -3.51
N GLU A 22 1.47 8.33 -4.05
CA GLU A 22 2.65 8.51 -4.88
C GLU A 22 2.71 7.38 -5.92
N ASP A 23 2.93 7.75 -7.17
CA ASP A 23 3.14 6.79 -8.25
C ASP A 23 4.22 7.36 -9.15
N SER A 24 5.46 7.10 -8.79
CA SER A 24 6.60 7.58 -9.54
C SER A 24 7.29 6.40 -10.22
N LYS A 25 8.37 6.70 -10.93
CA LYS A 25 9.13 5.68 -11.62
C LYS A 25 9.75 4.67 -10.65
N SER A 26 10.10 5.14 -9.44
CA SER A 26 10.81 4.32 -8.46
C SER A 26 9.91 3.79 -7.35
N TYR A 27 8.82 4.49 -7.04
CA TYR A 27 8.00 4.16 -5.88
C TYR A 27 6.52 4.25 -6.18
N LEU A 28 5.78 3.39 -5.49
CA LEU A 28 4.32 3.44 -5.44
C LEU A 28 3.95 3.41 -3.97
N ARG A 29 3.14 4.38 -3.53
CA ARG A 29 2.81 4.49 -2.10
C ARG A 29 1.32 4.66 -1.90
N TYR A 30 0.78 3.85 -1.00
CA TYR A 30 -0.59 3.95 -0.51
C TYR A 30 -0.59 4.39 0.93
N ALA A 31 -1.56 5.20 1.32
CA ALA A 31 -1.68 5.68 2.69
C ALA A 31 -3.11 5.52 3.18
N ASN A 32 -3.24 5.08 4.43
CA ASN A 32 -4.53 4.99 5.12
C ASN A 32 -4.41 5.85 6.37
N TYR A 33 -4.83 7.10 6.27
CA TYR A 33 -4.69 8.06 7.36
C TYR A 33 -5.67 7.74 8.48
N PHE A 34 -5.21 7.91 9.73
CA PHE A 34 -6.07 7.69 10.90
C PHE A 34 -7.26 8.63 10.89
N ASP A 35 -7.04 9.88 10.46
CA ASP A 35 -8.10 10.87 10.30
C ASP A 35 -7.98 11.43 8.88
N LYS A 36 -8.97 11.13 8.04
CA LYS A 36 -8.88 11.52 6.62
C LYS A 36 -8.83 13.04 6.45
N ASP A 37 -9.38 13.78 7.40
CA ASP A 37 -9.38 15.24 7.35
C ASP A 37 -8.13 15.85 7.98
N LYS A 38 -7.40 15.07 8.78
CA LYS A 38 -6.22 15.54 9.49
C LYS A 38 -5.05 14.61 9.20
N LYS A 39 -4.52 14.71 8.01
CA LYS A 39 -3.48 13.80 7.54
C LYS A 39 -2.21 13.88 8.37
N HIS A 40 -1.99 15.03 9.01
CA HIS A 40 -0.83 15.19 9.89
C HIS A 40 -0.89 14.31 11.15
N MET A 41 -2.05 13.75 11.45
CA MET A 41 -2.19 12.85 12.60
C MET A 41 -1.57 11.47 12.33
N GLY A 42 -1.10 11.24 11.13
CA GLY A 42 -0.44 9.99 10.79
C GLY A 42 -1.36 8.98 10.14
N GLY A 43 -0.84 7.79 9.96
CA GLY A 43 -1.60 6.73 9.31
C GLY A 43 -0.73 5.52 9.05
N GLU A 44 -1.28 4.58 8.31
CA GLU A 44 -0.58 3.39 7.87
C GLU A 44 -0.21 3.55 6.41
N MET A 45 0.97 3.07 6.04
CA MET A 45 1.49 3.23 4.69
C MET A 45 1.97 1.91 4.15
N ILE A 46 1.77 1.72 2.86
CA ILE A 46 2.31 0.57 2.13
C ILE A 46 3.09 1.14 0.96
N ASP A 47 4.40 0.90 0.97
CA ASP A 47 5.30 1.40 -0.05
C ASP A 47 5.82 0.26 -0.90
N PHE A 48 5.85 0.47 -2.21
CA PHE A 48 6.49 -0.47 -3.14
C PHE A 48 7.71 0.21 -3.75
N ASP A 49 8.87 -0.41 -3.56
CA ASP A 49 10.12 0.04 -4.16
C ASP A 49 10.26 -0.71 -5.47
N LYS A 50 9.89 -0.07 -6.57
CA LYS A 50 9.86 -0.71 -7.88
C LYS A 50 11.25 -1.11 -8.36
N LYS A 51 12.24 -0.32 -8.00
CA LYS A 51 13.60 -0.54 -8.47
C LYS A 51 14.22 -1.76 -7.80
N ASN A 52 14.03 -1.90 -6.48
CA ASN A 52 14.62 -2.98 -5.72
C ASN A 52 13.65 -4.15 -5.50
N LYS A 53 12.42 -4.04 -6.04
CA LYS A 53 11.43 -5.12 -6.03
C LYS A 53 11.10 -5.58 -4.62
N ARG A 54 10.78 -4.62 -3.75
CA ARG A 54 10.45 -4.91 -2.36
C ARG A 54 9.34 -3.97 -1.90
N PHE A 55 8.73 -4.31 -0.78
CA PHE A 55 7.66 -3.49 -0.22
C PHE A 55 7.85 -3.34 1.28
N ARG A 56 7.14 -2.39 1.86
CA ARG A 56 7.27 -2.07 3.26
C ARG A 56 5.90 -1.67 3.82
N LEU A 57 5.59 -2.16 5.02
CA LEU A 57 4.39 -1.81 5.76
C LEU A 57 4.84 -1.00 6.97
N THR A 58 4.32 0.22 7.09
CA THR A 58 4.71 1.10 8.19
C THR A 58 3.49 1.76 8.80
N ARG A 59 3.68 2.27 10.02
CA ARG A 59 2.68 3.04 10.74
C ARG A 59 3.39 4.28 11.28
N LYS A 60 2.86 5.45 10.93
CA LYS A 60 3.46 6.71 11.30
C LYS A 60 2.54 7.45 12.28
N SER A 61 3.09 7.83 13.44
CA SER A 61 2.33 8.57 14.42
C SER A 61 2.29 10.05 14.08
N CYS A 62 1.43 10.80 14.78
CA CYS A 62 1.33 12.23 14.58
C CYS A 62 2.60 12.96 15.00
N GLN A 63 3.44 12.31 15.78
CA GLN A 63 4.71 12.87 16.22
C GLN A 63 5.84 12.58 15.24
N GLY A 64 5.53 11.90 14.13
CA GLY A 64 6.51 11.61 13.11
C GLY A 64 7.28 10.31 13.30
N ASN A 65 7.00 9.58 14.36
CA ASN A 65 7.65 8.29 14.59
C ASN A 65 7.10 7.24 13.63
N THR A 66 7.99 6.48 13.02
CA THR A 66 7.62 5.46 12.05
C THR A 66 8.00 4.08 12.60
N HIS A 67 7.05 3.15 12.55
CA HIS A 67 7.25 1.80 13.01
C HIS A 67 6.78 0.82 11.92
N PHE A 68 7.39 -0.35 11.86
CA PHE A 68 6.88 -1.41 11.02
C PHE A 68 5.58 -1.94 11.63
N LYS A 69 4.68 -2.40 10.79
CA LYS A 69 3.39 -2.92 11.25
C LYS A 69 3.17 -4.32 10.68
N TYR A 70 2.27 -5.06 11.32
CA TYR A 70 1.78 -6.31 10.75
C TYR A 70 0.83 -6.00 9.61
N GLY A 71 0.83 -6.86 8.60
CA GLY A 71 -0.15 -6.78 7.53
C GLY A 71 -1.34 -7.69 7.83
N THR A 72 -2.50 -7.31 7.33
CA THR A 72 -3.67 -8.19 7.38
C THR A 72 -3.66 -9.11 6.15
N ILE A 73 -4.48 -10.15 6.19
CA ILE A 73 -4.61 -11.04 5.05
C ILE A 73 -5.18 -10.30 3.85
N GLN A 74 -6.14 -9.40 4.08
CA GLN A 74 -6.69 -8.58 3.00
C GLN A 74 -5.63 -7.68 2.39
N GLU A 75 -4.77 -7.10 3.23
CA GLU A 75 -3.66 -6.29 2.73
C GLU A 75 -2.70 -7.14 1.91
N LEU A 76 -2.44 -8.36 2.34
CA LEU A 76 -1.57 -9.26 1.59
C LEU A 76 -2.14 -9.55 0.20
N GLN A 77 -3.46 -9.76 0.11
CA GLN A 77 -4.09 -10.01 -1.19
C GLN A 77 -3.90 -8.81 -2.11
N ALA A 78 -4.10 -7.60 -1.59
CA ALA A 78 -3.92 -6.39 -2.39
C ALA A 78 -2.45 -6.21 -2.78
N ILE A 79 -1.53 -6.52 -1.87
CA ILE A 79 -0.10 -6.42 -2.14
C ILE A 79 0.29 -7.39 -3.25
N ASN A 80 -0.18 -8.63 -3.18
CA ASN A 80 0.13 -9.61 -4.22
C ASN A 80 -0.41 -9.16 -5.57
N LYS A 81 -1.61 -8.60 -5.59
CA LYS A 81 -2.18 -8.10 -6.84
C LYS A 81 -1.34 -6.96 -7.40
N GLN A 82 -0.89 -6.06 -6.53
CA GLN A 82 -0.06 -4.94 -6.96
C GLN A 82 1.27 -5.41 -7.53
N ILE A 83 1.87 -6.42 -6.89
CA ILE A 83 3.13 -6.97 -7.38
C ILE A 83 2.93 -7.59 -8.76
N GLU A 84 1.82 -8.29 -8.97
CA GLU A 84 1.50 -8.84 -10.28
C GLU A 84 1.38 -7.75 -11.34
N GLU A 85 0.65 -6.68 -11.00
CA GLU A 85 0.42 -5.60 -11.95
C GLU A 85 1.71 -4.88 -12.32
N LEU A 86 2.63 -4.78 -11.36
CA LEU A 86 3.92 -4.15 -11.59
C LEU A 86 4.95 -5.12 -12.16
N SER A 87 4.58 -6.40 -12.28
CA SER A 87 5.48 -7.46 -12.77
C SER A 87 6.74 -7.59 -11.93
N LEU A 88 6.61 -7.37 -10.62
CA LEU A 88 7.77 -7.41 -9.74
C LEU A 88 8.25 -8.82 -9.43
N TYR A 89 7.43 -9.84 -9.73
CA TYR A 89 7.86 -11.23 -9.59
C TYR A 89 8.85 -11.64 -10.68
N GLU A 90 8.84 -10.93 -11.79
CA GLU A 90 9.72 -11.23 -12.91
C GLU A 90 11.14 -10.85 -12.58
N SER A 91 12.06 -11.73 -12.79
CA SER A 91 13.47 -11.48 -12.46
C SER A 91 14.34 -11.45 -13.70
N LYS A 92 13.82 -11.02 -14.76
CA LYS A 92 14.55 -11.00 -16.03
C LYS A 92 15.46 -9.83 -16.19
#